data_2dee5d556987b919734a0326bec4441b
#
_entry.id   2dee5d556987b919734a0326bec4441b
#
_cell.length_a   1.000
_cell.length_b   1.000
_cell.length_c   1.000
_cell.angle_alpha   90.00
_cell.angle_beta   90.00
_cell.angle_gamma   90.00
#
_symmetry.space_group_name_H-M   'P 1'
#
loop_
_entity.id
_entity.type
_entity.pdbx_description
1 polymer ?
#
loop_
_entity_poly.entity_id
_entity_poly.type
_entity_poly.pdbx_seq_one_letter_code
_entity_poly.pdbx_strand_id
1 'polypeptide(L)'
;MSLRFLSIFFVSILFSATNLISAQGRISGRVINRNTQEVLIRMNLVLSPGGKYAFSDSAGNFRLADLKPAVYTLTVSGVGFQTRVYPNLVVTAGNEIVLEIEMDAVVKELKEVSIGNKKNTAKVATLESPLSIQKLTTEDIRANPGGNFDISKVIQSLPGVGGGAAGGSFRNDILIRGGSPAENVFYLDGIEVPIINHFSTQGSGGGPQGILNVSFIEEVKLSTSAFDSKYDNALSSVFQFKQKNGNAEKLQGNFRLSATDAAITLDGPLTKNTTFIASARRSYLQFLFEAIDLPIR
;
A
#
# COMPACT_ATOMS: atom_id res chain seq x y z
N MET A 1 -3.72 51.52 -13.23
CA MET A 1 -2.79 50.39 -13.40
C MET A 1 -3.55 49.32 -14.14
N SER A 2 -3.24 49.05 -15.44
CA SER A 2 -4.10 48.30 -16.33
C SER A 2 -4.10 46.78 -15.98
N LEU A 3 -5.25 46.17 -16.12
CA LEU A 3 -5.47 44.70 -15.89
C LEU A 3 -4.42 43.82 -16.58
N ARG A 4 -3.80 44.31 -17.65
CA ARG A 4 -2.74 43.64 -18.42
C ARG A 4 -1.40 43.55 -17.65
N PHE A 5 -1.07 44.54 -16.79
CA PHE A 5 0.15 44.47 -15.96
C PHE A 5 -0.03 43.51 -14.78
N LEU A 6 -1.24 43.38 -14.24
CA LEU A 6 -1.54 42.46 -13.16
C LEU A 6 -1.49 41.00 -13.65
N SER A 7 -1.96 40.73 -14.88
CA SER A 7 -1.90 39.36 -15.47
C SER A 7 -0.48 38.95 -15.81
N ILE A 8 0.37 39.86 -16.31
CA ILE A 8 1.79 39.56 -16.59
C ILE A 8 2.56 39.28 -15.30
N PHE A 9 2.27 40.04 -14.24
CA PHE A 9 2.87 39.83 -12.93
C PHE A 9 2.48 38.50 -12.30
N PHE A 10 1.22 38.09 -12.44
CA PHE A 10 0.73 36.79 -11.97
C PHE A 10 1.33 35.61 -12.75
N VAL A 11 1.46 35.73 -14.07
CA VAL A 11 2.12 34.74 -14.92
C VAL A 11 3.61 34.63 -14.60
N SER A 12 4.30 35.75 -14.33
CA SER A 12 5.71 35.75 -13.93
C SER A 12 5.95 35.07 -12.57
N ILE A 13 5.05 35.26 -11.62
CA ILE A 13 5.11 34.58 -10.29
C ILE A 13 4.85 33.06 -10.47
N LEU A 14 3.90 32.67 -11.32
CA LEU A 14 3.64 31.27 -11.62
C LEU A 14 4.85 30.58 -12.28
N PHE A 15 5.57 31.28 -13.16
CA PHE A 15 6.77 30.75 -13.82
C PHE A 15 8.00 30.69 -12.90
N SER A 16 8.09 31.59 -11.91
CA SER A 16 9.17 31.57 -10.90
C SER A 16 8.99 30.47 -9.85
N ALA A 17 7.76 30.01 -9.63
CA ALA A 17 7.44 28.97 -8.64
C ALA A 17 7.81 27.55 -9.12
N THR A 18 8.08 27.34 -10.41
CA THR A 18 8.35 26.00 -10.98
C THR A 18 9.75 25.47 -10.70
N ASN A 19 10.67 26.27 -10.14
CA ASN A 19 12.07 25.85 -9.97
C ASN A 19 12.42 25.31 -8.56
N LEU A 20 11.47 25.11 -7.66
CA LEU A 20 11.81 24.89 -6.24
C LEU A 20 11.35 23.57 -5.63
N ILE A 21 10.77 22.64 -6.38
CA ILE A 21 10.32 21.41 -5.75
C ILE A 21 11.03 20.21 -6.38
N SER A 22 12.31 20.05 -6.05
CA SER A 22 12.94 18.73 -6.10
C SER A 22 12.60 17.99 -4.80
N ALA A 23 11.34 17.64 -4.65
CA ALA A 23 10.90 16.87 -3.51
C ALA A 23 11.41 15.42 -3.66
N GLN A 24 12.54 15.15 -3.01
CA GLN A 24 13.15 13.83 -2.99
C GLN A 24 12.44 12.97 -1.94
N GLY A 25 12.25 11.70 -2.25
CA GLY A 25 11.69 10.75 -1.31
C GLY A 25 12.73 10.19 -0.34
N ARG A 26 12.25 9.45 0.65
CA ARG A 26 13.11 8.86 1.68
C ARG A 26 12.55 7.51 2.10
N ILE A 27 13.47 6.59 2.45
CA ILE A 27 13.15 5.35 3.15
C ILE A 27 13.89 5.37 4.47
N SER A 28 13.19 5.18 5.57
CA SER A 28 13.76 5.08 6.91
C SER A 28 13.11 3.93 7.67
N GLY A 29 13.65 3.58 8.80
CA GLY A 29 13.08 2.55 9.63
C GLY A 29 14.04 1.98 10.64
N ARG A 30 13.66 0.85 11.19
CA ARG A 30 14.42 0.15 12.23
C ARG A 30 14.62 -1.30 11.86
N VAL A 31 15.79 -1.84 12.22
CA VAL A 31 16.13 -3.25 12.00
C VAL A 31 16.21 -3.95 13.35
N ILE A 32 15.43 -5.02 13.52
CA ILE A 32 15.34 -5.79 14.75
C ILE A 32 15.52 -7.29 14.48
N ASN A 33 15.92 -8.02 15.48
CA ASN A 33 15.88 -9.49 15.47
C ASN A 33 14.44 -9.95 15.68
N ARG A 34 13.95 -10.78 14.79
CA ARG A 34 12.57 -11.27 14.83
C ARG A 34 12.23 -12.02 16.12
N ASN A 35 13.17 -12.80 16.64
CA ASN A 35 12.91 -13.68 17.78
C ASN A 35 13.14 -12.99 19.12
N THR A 36 14.18 -12.15 19.24
CA THR A 36 14.55 -11.50 20.50
C THR A 36 14.03 -10.07 20.60
N GLN A 37 13.55 -9.48 19.48
CA GLN A 37 13.13 -8.07 19.39
C GLN A 37 14.25 -7.06 19.70
N GLU A 38 15.48 -7.53 19.79
CA GLU A 38 16.65 -6.68 19.99
C GLU A 38 17.01 -5.93 18.70
N VAL A 39 17.52 -4.72 18.87
CA VAL A 39 17.96 -3.88 17.75
C VAL A 39 19.22 -4.46 17.09
N LEU A 40 19.24 -4.44 15.77
CA LEU A 40 20.37 -4.92 15.00
C LEU A 40 21.19 -3.75 14.45
N ILE A 41 22.47 -3.72 14.89
CA ILE A 41 23.42 -2.65 14.59
C ILE A 41 24.26 -3.06 13.37
N ARG A 42 24.66 -2.08 12.54
CA ARG A 42 25.52 -2.28 11.37
C ARG A 42 24.99 -3.28 10.34
N MET A 43 23.67 -3.40 10.24
CA MET A 43 23.07 -4.12 9.14
C MET A 43 23.26 -3.33 7.85
N ASN A 44 23.68 -3.99 6.78
CA ASN A 44 23.86 -3.36 5.48
C ASN A 44 22.53 -3.33 4.73
N LEU A 45 22.11 -2.15 4.31
CA LEU A 45 20.88 -1.90 3.56
C LEU A 45 21.26 -1.34 2.19
N VAL A 46 20.97 -2.06 1.11
CA VAL A 46 21.28 -1.67 -0.26
C VAL A 46 20.01 -1.51 -1.07
N LEU A 47 19.90 -0.39 -1.75
CA LEU A 47 18.75 -0.03 -2.58
C LEU A 47 19.05 -0.21 -4.07
N SER A 48 18.20 -0.90 -4.79
CA SER A 48 18.28 -1.09 -6.24
C SER A 48 16.95 -0.67 -6.91
N PRO A 49 16.98 0.04 -8.06
CA PRO A 49 18.15 0.59 -8.77
C PRO A 49 18.76 1.80 -8.04
N GLY A 50 19.98 2.14 -8.41
CA GLY A 50 20.65 3.35 -7.92
C GLY A 50 21.79 3.11 -6.92
N GLY A 51 21.94 1.91 -6.37
CA GLY A 51 23.08 1.52 -5.54
C GLY A 51 23.27 2.32 -4.24
N LYS A 52 22.27 3.07 -3.79
CA LYS A 52 22.33 3.75 -2.48
C LYS A 52 22.34 2.72 -1.37
N TYR A 53 23.14 2.99 -0.35
CA TYR A 53 23.25 2.12 0.80
C TYR A 53 23.21 2.90 2.10
N ALA A 54 22.86 2.23 3.17
CA ALA A 54 22.93 2.71 4.54
C ALA A 54 23.29 1.57 5.48
N PHE A 55 23.70 1.92 6.69
CA PHE A 55 23.88 0.97 7.79
C PHE A 55 22.94 1.34 8.92
N SER A 56 22.43 0.32 9.63
CA SER A 56 21.69 0.58 10.87
C SER A 56 22.62 1.12 11.95
N ASP A 57 22.16 2.13 12.68
CA ASP A 57 22.86 2.79 13.77
C ASP A 57 22.81 1.98 15.08
N SER A 58 23.32 2.58 16.18
CA SER A 58 23.33 1.96 17.51
C SER A 58 21.93 1.69 18.10
N ALA A 59 20.91 2.37 17.61
CA ALA A 59 19.49 2.15 17.97
C ALA A 59 18.76 1.27 16.95
N GLY A 60 19.50 0.70 15.96
CA GLY A 60 18.96 -0.10 14.89
C GLY A 60 18.27 0.70 13.78
N ASN A 61 18.29 2.03 13.84
CA ASN A 61 17.64 2.86 12.83
C ASN A 61 18.50 3.00 11.59
N PHE A 62 17.84 3.14 10.44
CA PHE A 62 18.49 3.45 9.16
C PHE A 62 17.75 4.54 8.42
N ARG A 63 18.46 5.20 7.49
CA ARG A 63 17.89 6.25 6.66
C ARG A 63 18.56 6.29 5.28
N LEU A 64 17.75 6.17 4.24
CA LEU A 64 18.08 6.33 2.83
C LEU A 64 17.38 7.58 2.32
N ALA A 65 18.08 8.69 2.20
CA ALA A 65 17.55 9.98 1.80
C ALA A 65 17.85 10.29 0.33
N ASP A 66 17.27 11.38 -0.17
CA ASP A 66 17.49 11.93 -1.50
C ASP A 66 17.22 10.91 -2.62
N LEU A 67 16.10 10.19 -2.49
CA LEU A 67 15.67 9.20 -3.47
C LEU A 67 14.80 9.88 -4.52
N LYS A 68 15.10 9.59 -5.78
CA LYS A 68 14.22 10.00 -6.90
C LYS A 68 12.93 9.19 -6.86
N PRO A 69 11.81 9.74 -7.29
CA PRO A 69 10.57 8.97 -7.44
C PRO A 69 10.78 7.78 -8.37
N ALA A 70 10.69 6.58 -7.83
CA ALA A 70 10.86 5.32 -8.54
C ALA A 70 10.41 4.13 -7.67
N VAL A 71 10.35 2.96 -8.27
CA VAL A 71 10.16 1.70 -7.56
C VAL A 71 11.52 1.12 -7.23
N TYR A 72 11.73 0.84 -5.94
CA TYR A 72 12.99 0.33 -5.43
C TYR A 72 12.83 -1.06 -4.82
N THR A 73 13.93 -1.78 -4.78
CA THR A 73 14.09 -3.01 -4.01
C THR A 73 15.15 -2.77 -2.93
N LEU A 74 14.79 -2.97 -1.67
CA LEU A 74 15.69 -2.87 -0.54
C LEU A 74 16.17 -4.26 -0.14
N THR A 75 17.48 -4.48 -0.18
CA THR A 75 18.14 -5.70 0.30
C THR A 75 18.82 -5.40 1.63
N VAL A 76 18.50 -6.18 2.65
CA VAL A 76 19.07 -6.04 3.99
C VAL A 76 19.85 -7.29 4.33
N SER A 77 21.10 -7.11 4.75
CA SER A 77 22.02 -8.21 5.07
C SER A 77 22.91 -7.86 6.27
N GLY A 78 23.35 -8.87 6.99
CA GLY A 78 24.27 -8.73 8.10
C GLY A 78 24.86 -10.06 8.53
N VAL A 79 25.98 -10.00 9.25
CA VAL A 79 26.67 -11.21 9.72
C VAL A 79 25.79 -11.93 10.75
N GLY A 80 25.53 -13.21 10.52
CA GLY A 80 24.72 -14.04 11.39
C GLY A 80 23.19 -13.93 11.14
N PHE A 81 22.77 -13.20 10.10
CA PHE A 81 21.37 -13.04 9.74
C PHE A 81 21.11 -13.42 8.28
N GLN A 82 19.92 -13.93 8.01
CA GLN A 82 19.49 -14.24 6.65
C GLN A 82 19.21 -12.94 5.88
N THR A 83 19.71 -12.87 4.64
CA THR A 83 19.44 -11.72 3.77
C THR A 83 17.93 -11.61 3.50
N ARG A 84 17.38 -10.42 3.72
CA ARG A 84 15.99 -10.07 3.43
C ARG A 84 15.90 -9.11 2.25
N VAL A 85 14.91 -9.32 1.41
CA VAL A 85 14.64 -8.47 0.24
C VAL A 85 13.22 -7.94 0.32
N TYR A 86 13.09 -6.62 0.25
CA TYR A 86 11.82 -5.89 0.22
C TYR A 86 11.65 -5.29 -1.18
N PRO A 87 10.95 -5.98 -2.09
CA PRO A 87 10.72 -5.48 -3.43
C PRO A 87 9.58 -4.46 -3.47
N ASN A 88 9.49 -3.72 -4.57
CA ASN A 88 8.38 -2.83 -4.91
C ASN A 88 8.14 -1.67 -3.92
N LEU A 89 9.21 -1.10 -3.34
CA LEU A 89 9.11 0.11 -2.54
C LEU A 89 8.89 1.31 -3.46
N VAL A 90 7.67 1.81 -3.52
CA VAL A 90 7.30 2.94 -4.38
C VAL A 90 7.61 4.25 -3.66
N VAL A 91 8.75 4.84 -3.99
CA VAL A 91 9.14 6.15 -3.49
C VAL A 91 8.50 7.23 -4.35
N THR A 92 7.75 8.12 -3.73
CA THR A 92 7.17 9.31 -4.36
C THR A 92 7.85 10.58 -3.86
N ALA A 93 7.73 11.65 -4.62
CA ALA A 93 8.35 12.94 -4.29
C ALA A 93 7.85 13.45 -2.92
N GLY A 94 8.78 13.80 -2.03
CA GLY A 94 8.48 14.34 -0.71
C GLY A 94 7.98 13.35 0.35
N ASN A 95 7.71 12.10 -0.01
CA ASN A 95 7.24 11.07 0.94
C ASN A 95 8.39 10.30 1.60
N GLU A 96 8.12 9.83 2.80
CA GLU A 96 8.94 8.90 3.55
C GLU A 96 8.22 7.57 3.73
N ILE A 97 8.90 6.48 3.36
CA ILE A 97 8.49 5.13 3.68
C ILE A 97 9.18 4.75 4.98
N VAL A 98 8.41 4.38 6.00
CA VAL A 98 8.95 3.90 7.27
C VAL A 98 8.76 2.38 7.33
N LEU A 99 9.86 1.65 7.53
CA LEU A 99 9.89 0.19 7.55
C LEU A 99 10.37 -0.32 8.91
N GLU A 100 9.69 -1.31 9.45
CA GLU A 100 10.21 -2.14 10.51
C GLU A 100 10.72 -3.45 9.90
N ILE A 101 12.03 -3.68 9.98
CA ILE A 101 12.73 -4.77 9.32
C ILE A 101 13.07 -5.83 10.34
N GLU A 102 12.38 -6.94 10.29
CA GLU A 102 12.68 -8.10 11.12
C GLU A 102 13.66 -9.03 10.41
N MET A 103 14.78 -9.34 11.04
CA MET A 103 15.81 -10.24 10.52
C MET A 103 15.78 -11.58 11.26
N ASP A 104 15.86 -12.67 10.50
CA ASP A 104 15.99 -14.01 11.06
C ASP A 104 17.50 -14.35 11.22
N ALA A 105 17.88 -14.81 12.41
CA ALA A 105 19.23 -15.31 12.64
C ALA A 105 19.51 -16.56 11.80
N VAL A 106 20.72 -16.68 11.27
CA VAL A 106 21.16 -17.91 10.58
C VAL A 106 21.39 -19.00 11.62
N VAL A 107 20.44 -19.90 11.78
CA VAL A 107 20.68 -21.16 12.48
C VAL A 107 21.52 -22.03 11.55
N LYS A 108 22.76 -22.35 11.95
CA LYS A 108 23.69 -23.14 11.17
C LYS A 108 23.27 -24.60 11.19
N GLU A 109 22.23 -24.94 10.47
CA GLU A 109 22.00 -26.32 10.02
C GLU A 109 22.46 -26.45 8.57
N LEU A 110 23.46 -27.30 8.38
CA LEU A 110 23.99 -27.66 7.06
C LEU A 110 22.91 -28.41 6.29
N LYS A 111 22.13 -27.70 5.48
CA LYS A 111 21.34 -28.26 4.37
C LYS A 111 21.30 -27.31 3.19
N GLU A 112 21.55 -27.91 2.07
CA GLU A 112 21.51 -27.53 0.66
C GLU A 112 20.88 -26.18 0.30
N VAL A 113 21.66 -25.30 -0.33
CA VAL A 113 21.26 -24.00 -0.85
C VAL A 113 20.48 -24.20 -2.15
N SER A 114 19.17 -24.06 -2.10
CA SER A 114 18.35 -23.85 -3.29
C SER A 114 18.05 -22.35 -3.43
N ILE A 115 18.71 -21.69 -4.37
CA ILE A 115 18.45 -20.30 -4.74
C ILE A 115 17.21 -20.26 -5.63
N GLY A 116 16.05 -20.06 -5.03
CA GLY A 116 14.80 -19.81 -5.74
C GLY A 116 14.31 -18.40 -5.42
N ASN A 117 14.35 -17.54 -6.42
CA ASN A 117 13.78 -16.20 -6.33
C ASN A 117 12.23 -16.32 -6.42
N LYS A 118 11.60 -16.75 -5.33
CA LYS A 118 10.14 -16.78 -5.23
C LYS A 118 9.68 -15.51 -4.52
N LYS A 119 8.94 -14.66 -5.23
CA LYS A 119 8.06 -13.68 -4.60
C LYS A 119 7.16 -14.45 -3.62
N ASN A 120 7.42 -14.34 -2.32
CA ASN A 120 6.57 -14.90 -1.30
C ASN A 120 5.35 -14.01 -1.08
N THR A 121 4.44 -14.02 -2.03
CA THR A 121 3.08 -13.49 -1.83
C THR A 121 2.23 -14.42 -0.95
N ALA A 122 2.71 -15.64 -0.71
CA ALA A 122 2.08 -16.59 0.19
C ALA A 122 3.08 -16.97 1.29
N LYS A 123 3.05 -16.30 2.43
CA LYS A 123 3.65 -16.86 3.64
C LYS A 123 2.79 -18.04 4.06
N VAL A 124 3.36 -19.24 3.98
CA VAL A 124 2.85 -20.39 4.74
C VAL A 124 2.96 -19.97 6.20
N ALA A 125 1.85 -19.71 6.81
CA ALA A 125 1.77 -19.37 8.20
C ALA A 125 2.10 -20.59 9.08
N THR A 126 2.36 -20.34 10.33
CA THR A 126 2.52 -21.30 11.42
C THR A 126 1.48 -22.42 11.38
N LEU A 127 1.71 -23.52 12.09
CA LEU A 127 0.80 -24.68 12.24
C LEU A 127 -0.66 -24.33 12.59
N GLU A 128 -0.91 -23.11 13.04
CA GLU A 128 -2.25 -22.58 13.38
C GLU A 128 -2.99 -21.92 12.21
N SER A 129 -2.36 -21.78 11.05
CA SER A 129 -2.95 -21.05 9.93
C SER A 129 -2.74 -21.84 8.65
N PRO A 130 -3.75 -22.58 8.18
CA PRO A 130 -3.59 -23.42 7.02
C PRO A 130 -3.53 -22.64 5.71
N LEU A 131 -2.55 -22.97 4.93
CA LEU A 131 -2.35 -23.02 3.46
C LEU A 131 -2.97 -21.97 2.51
N SER A 132 -3.77 -21.00 2.96
CA SER A 132 -4.50 -20.11 2.06
C SER A 132 -4.57 -18.67 2.53
N ILE A 133 -3.54 -18.18 3.22
CA ILE A 133 -3.47 -16.77 3.61
C ILE A 133 -2.57 -16.04 2.61
N GLN A 134 -3.14 -15.03 1.97
CA GLN A 134 -2.43 -14.09 1.11
C GLN A 134 -2.38 -12.73 1.79
N LYS A 135 -1.25 -12.07 1.69
CA LYS A 135 -1.05 -10.72 2.24
C LYS A 135 -0.69 -9.77 1.12
N LEU A 136 -1.34 -8.60 1.15
CA LEU A 136 -0.98 -7.45 0.34
C LEU A 136 -0.51 -6.33 1.27
N THR A 137 0.67 -5.82 1.03
CA THR A 137 1.17 -4.64 1.72
C THR A 137 0.77 -3.36 0.98
N THR A 138 0.94 -2.22 1.63
CA THR A 138 0.73 -0.91 0.99
C THR A 138 1.55 -0.76 -0.29
N GLU A 139 2.76 -1.30 -0.32
CA GLU A 139 3.67 -1.25 -1.46
C GLU A 139 3.14 -2.08 -2.64
N ASP A 140 2.62 -3.28 -2.36
CA ASP A 140 2.00 -4.14 -3.39
C ASP A 140 0.77 -3.47 -4.00
N ILE A 141 -0.04 -2.81 -3.17
CA ILE A 141 -1.24 -2.08 -3.61
C ILE A 141 -0.86 -0.91 -4.50
N ARG A 142 0.16 -0.14 -4.12
CA ARG A 142 0.63 1.03 -4.88
C ARG A 142 1.37 0.65 -6.16
N ALA A 143 2.10 -0.45 -6.14
CA ALA A 143 2.85 -0.95 -7.28
C ALA A 143 1.98 -1.61 -8.35
N ASN A 144 0.70 -1.88 -8.07
CA ASN A 144 -0.21 -2.51 -9.02
C ASN A 144 -0.77 -1.47 -10.02
N PRO A 145 -0.29 -1.45 -11.27
CA PRO A 145 -0.70 -0.42 -12.25
C PRO A 145 -2.15 -0.55 -12.70
N GLY A 146 -2.74 -1.73 -12.55
CA GLY A 146 -4.15 -1.99 -12.92
C GLY A 146 -5.15 -1.64 -11.84
N GLY A 147 -4.68 -1.41 -10.62
CA GLY A 147 -5.54 -1.22 -9.45
C GLY A 147 -6.23 0.14 -9.40
N ASN A 148 -5.75 1.15 -10.14
CA ASN A 148 -6.26 2.53 -10.10
C ASN A 148 -6.56 3.03 -8.67
N PHE A 149 -5.72 2.63 -7.72
CA PHE A 149 -5.90 2.88 -6.28
C PHE A 149 -7.23 2.36 -5.70
N ASP A 150 -7.85 1.39 -6.34
CA ASP A 150 -9.00 0.68 -5.84
C ASP A 150 -8.57 -0.67 -5.28
N ILE A 151 -8.81 -0.89 -3.99
CA ILE A 151 -8.38 -2.10 -3.29
C ILE A 151 -9.02 -3.35 -3.88
N SER A 152 -10.26 -3.28 -4.34
CA SER A 152 -10.98 -4.42 -4.93
C SER A 152 -10.31 -4.90 -6.21
N LYS A 153 -9.81 -3.98 -7.04
CA LYS A 153 -9.08 -4.32 -8.27
C LYS A 153 -7.71 -4.91 -8.00
N VAL A 154 -7.04 -4.42 -6.96
CA VAL A 154 -5.77 -5.02 -6.53
C VAL A 154 -5.98 -6.44 -6.00
N ILE A 155 -7.02 -6.66 -5.22
CA ILE A 155 -7.40 -7.98 -4.72
C ILE A 155 -7.70 -8.95 -5.87
N GLN A 156 -8.35 -8.49 -6.94
CA GLN A 156 -8.64 -9.31 -8.14
C GLN A 156 -7.38 -9.79 -8.87
N SER A 157 -6.21 -9.20 -8.62
CA SER A 157 -4.93 -9.67 -9.16
C SER A 157 -4.31 -10.83 -8.37
N LEU A 158 -4.88 -11.20 -7.22
CA LEU A 158 -4.38 -12.29 -6.40
C LEU A 158 -4.72 -13.67 -6.99
N PRO A 159 -3.87 -14.67 -6.81
CA PRO A 159 -4.15 -16.04 -7.21
C PRO A 159 -5.42 -16.59 -6.57
N GLY A 160 -6.30 -17.20 -7.38
CA GLY A 160 -7.56 -17.77 -6.91
C GLY A 160 -8.69 -16.77 -6.68
N VAL A 161 -8.47 -15.52 -7.04
CA VAL A 161 -9.48 -14.45 -7.02
C VAL A 161 -9.93 -14.18 -8.45
N GLY A 162 -11.22 -14.31 -8.70
CA GLY A 162 -11.86 -13.89 -9.92
C GLY A 162 -12.41 -12.47 -9.77
N GLY A 163 -12.39 -11.71 -10.87
CA GLY A 163 -13.13 -10.46 -10.99
C GLY A 163 -14.48 -10.69 -11.63
N GLY A 164 -15.38 -9.71 -11.54
CA GLY A 164 -16.67 -9.74 -12.21
C GLY A 164 -16.53 -9.99 -13.71
N ALA A 165 -17.58 -10.52 -14.30
CA ALA A 165 -17.67 -11.14 -15.63
C ALA A 165 -16.65 -10.68 -16.68
N ALA A 166 -15.98 -11.64 -17.30
CA ALA A 166 -15.11 -11.46 -18.45
C ALA A 166 -15.78 -10.52 -19.47
N GLY A 167 -15.20 -9.32 -19.67
CA GLY A 167 -15.77 -8.37 -20.62
C GLY A 167 -15.98 -6.94 -20.12
N GLY A 168 -15.18 -6.46 -19.18
CA GLY A 168 -15.17 -5.01 -18.84
C GLY A 168 -16.32 -4.61 -17.93
N SER A 169 -16.63 -5.43 -16.95
CA SER A 169 -17.64 -5.13 -15.95
C SER A 169 -17.28 -3.86 -15.17
N PHE A 170 -18.21 -2.93 -15.11
CA PHE A 170 -18.18 -1.77 -14.21
C PHE A 170 -18.39 -2.16 -12.74
N ARG A 171 -18.20 -3.43 -12.39
CA ARG A 171 -18.44 -3.98 -11.05
C ARG A 171 -17.13 -4.47 -10.44
N ASN A 172 -17.00 -4.21 -9.16
CA ASN A 172 -15.87 -4.67 -8.35
C ASN A 172 -16.19 -5.99 -7.61
N ASP A 173 -16.90 -6.90 -8.27
CA ASP A 173 -17.20 -8.20 -7.71
C ASP A 173 -15.90 -8.99 -7.44
N ILE A 174 -15.78 -9.52 -6.24
CA ILE A 174 -14.67 -10.37 -5.82
C ILE A 174 -15.20 -11.78 -5.68
N LEU A 175 -14.75 -12.66 -6.56
CA LEU A 175 -15.14 -14.06 -6.61
C LEU A 175 -13.96 -14.91 -6.13
N ILE A 176 -14.13 -15.61 -5.02
CA ILE A 176 -13.09 -16.47 -4.47
C ILE A 176 -13.43 -17.92 -4.75
N ARG A 177 -12.57 -18.60 -5.52
CA ARG A 177 -12.70 -20.03 -5.84
C ARG A 177 -14.09 -20.43 -6.35
N GLY A 178 -14.74 -19.55 -7.10
CA GLY A 178 -16.08 -19.80 -7.66
C GLY A 178 -17.24 -19.48 -6.72
N GLY A 179 -16.98 -18.95 -5.52
CA GLY A 179 -18.01 -18.46 -4.61
C GLY A 179 -18.63 -17.14 -5.06
N SER A 180 -19.78 -16.82 -4.50
CA SER A 180 -20.50 -15.57 -4.75
C SER A 180 -19.80 -14.38 -4.08
N PRO A 181 -19.89 -13.16 -4.62
CA PRO A 181 -19.43 -11.95 -3.92
C PRO A 181 -20.03 -11.76 -2.53
N ALA A 182 -21.24 -12.22 -2.31
CA ALA A 182 -21.95 -12.15 -1.02
C ALA A 182 -21.41 -13.13 0.04
N GLU A 183 -20.56 -14.07 -0.34
CA GLU A 183 -19.98 -15.07 0.56
C GLU A 183 -18.66 -14.60 1.18
N ASN A 184 -18.21 -13.41 0.83
CA ASN A 184 -17.00 -12.80 1.39
C ASN A 184 -17.37 -11.92 2.57
N VAL A 185 -16.59 -11.99 3.64
CA VAL A 185 -16.73 -11.13 4.81
C VAL A 185 -15.54 -10.21 4.93
N PHE A 186 -15.80 -8.96 5.28
CA PHE A 186 -14.79 -7.91 5.32
C PHE A 186 -14.67 -7.34 6.73
N TYR A 187 -13.44 -7.22 7.23
CA TYR A 187 -13.11 -6.61 8.52
C TYR A 187 -12.16 -5.44 8.33
N LEU A 188 -12.48 -4.30 8.91
CA LEU A 188 -11.60 -3.13 8.98
C LEU A 188 -11.17 -2.94 10.44
N ASP A 189 -9.90 -3.12 10.74
CA ASP A 189 -9.34 -3.09 12.11
C ASP A 189 -10.11 -3.97 13.12
N GLY A 190 -10.59 -5.13 12.65
CA GLY A 190 -11.35 -6.08 13.46
C GLY A 190 -12.85 -5.82 13.55
N ILE A 191 -13.36 -4.75 12.94
CA ILE A 191 -14.79 -4.44 12.85
C ILE A 191 -15.31 -4.93 11.51
N GLU A 192 -16.38 -5.71 11.53
CA GLU A 192 -17.04 -6.16 10.30
C GLU A 192 -17.64 -4.99 9.56
N VAL A 193 -17.38 -4.91 8.26
CA VAL A 193 -17.98 -3.94 7.35
C VAL A 193 -18.77 -4.68 6.26
N PRO A 194 -20.03 -4.31 6.02
CA PRO A 194 -20.90 -5.09 5.14
C PRO A 194 -20.50 -5.02 3.68
N ILE A 195 -19.88 -3.93 3.26
CA ILE A 195 -19.49 -3.68 1.87
C ILE A 195 -18.19 -2.85 1.83
N ILE A 196 -17.41 -3.05 0.79
CA ILE A 196 -16.18 -2.27 0.53
C ILE A 196 -16.25 -1.44 -0.76
N ASN A 197 -17.37 -1.52 -1.50
CA ASN A 197 -17.57 -0.78 -2.74
C ASN A 197 -18.88 0.03 -2.68
N HIS A 198 -18.90 1.18 -3.36
CA HIS A 198 -20.11 1.97 -3.56
C HIS A 198 -21.10 1.25 -4.48
N PHE A 199 -22.39 1.64 -4.39
CA PHE A 199 -23.44 1.16 -5.27
C PHE A 199 -23.62 -0.37 -5.26
N SER A 200 -23.51 -0.97 -4.09
CA SER A 200 -23.81 -2.37 -3.89
C SER A 200 -25.29 -2.65 -4.17
N THR A 201 -25.54 -3.69 -4.94
CA THR A 201 -26.91 -4.22 -5.21
C THR A 201 -26.99 -5.66 -4.74
N GLN A 202 -28.18 -6.19 -4.58
CA GLN A 202 -28.36 -7.57 -4.13
C GLN A 202 -27.60 -8.56 -5.02
N GLY A 203 -26.79 -9.43 -4.40
CA GLY A 203 -25.97 -10.42 -5.11
C GLY A 203 -24.73 -9.87 -5.81
N SER A 204 -24.35 -8.61 -5.55
CA SER A 204 -23.20 -7.93 -6.16
C SER A 204 -22.26 -7.39 -5.09
N GLY A 205 -20.95 -7.45 -5.37
CA GLY A 205 -19.91 -6.82 -4.54
C GLY A 205 -19.87 -5.30 -4.65
N GLY A 206 -20.67 -4.69 -5.50
CA GLY A 206 -20.77 -3.24 -5.67
C GLY A 206 -20.31 -2.71 -7.03
N GLY A 207 -20.40 -1.40 -7.19
CA GLY A 207 -20.05 -0.67 -8.41
C GLY A 207 -18.54 -0.50 -8.61
N PRO A 208 -18.15 0.33 -9.58
CA PRO A 208 -16.77 0.41 -10.07
C PRO A 208 -15.80 1.09 -9.11
N GLN A 209 -16.25 1.58 -7.96
CA GLN A 209 -15.43 2.38 -7.05
C GLN A 209 -15.51 1.88 -5.62
N GLY A 210 -14.32 1.62 -5.03
CA GLY A 210 -14.18 1.21 -3.64
C GLY A 210 -14.45 2.36 -2.65
N ILE A 211 -15.02 2.01 -1.49
CA ILE A 211 -15.24 2.92 -0.36
C ILE A 211 -13.91 3.16 0.36
N LEU A 212 -13.10 2.11 0.51
CA LEU A 212 -11.86 2.17 1.27
C LEU A 212 -10.83 3.05 0.58
N ASN A 213 -10.24 3.96 1.34
CA ASN A 213 -9.13 4.77 0.85
C ASN A 213 -7.83 3.98 1.02
N VAL A 214 -7.24 3.57 -0.11
CA VAL A 214 -5.97 2.84 -0.15
C VAL A 214 -4.84 3.54 0.62
N SER A 215 -4.86 4.87 0.69
CA SER A 215 -3.86 5.64 1.44
C SER A 215 -3.87 5.36 2.95
N PHE A 216 -4.96 4.83 3.47
CA PHE A 216 -5.09 4.45 4.88
C PHE A 216 -4.73 3.00 5.16
N ILE A 217 -4.68 2.15 4.14
CA ILE A 217 -4.47 0.72 4.33
C ILE A 217 -2.97 0.42 4.46
N GLU A 218 -2.61 -0.26 5.52
CA GLU A 218 -1.27 -0.80 5.77
C GLU A 218 -1.11 -2.21 5.19
N GLU A 219 -2.07 -3.07 5.50
CA GLU A 219 -2.04 -4.47 5.10
C GLU A 219 -3.46 -4.95 4.76
N VAL A 220 -3.55 -5.81 3.76
CA VAL A 220 -4.75 -6.61 3.50
C VAL A 220 -4.38 -8.07 3.63
N LYS A 221 -5.09 -8.78 4.49
CA LYS A 221 -4.97 -10.22 4.66
C LYS A 221 -6.21 -10.90 4.12
N LEU A 222 -6.02 -11.75 3.13
CA LEU A 222 -7.05 -12.60 2.57
C LEU A 222 -6.88 -14.02 3.09
N SER A 223 -7.89 -14.55 3.74
CA SER A 223 -7.98 -15.96 4.15
C SER A 223 -9.03 -16.65 3.29
N THR A 224 -8.62 -17.73 2.60
CA THR A 224 -9.50 -18.56 1.76
C THR A 224 -9.47 -20.00 2.26
N SER A 225 -10.56 -20.72 2.26
CA SER A 225 -10.70 -22.16 2.61
C SER A 225 -10.66 -22.51 4.10
N ALA A 226 -9.93 -21.82 4.93
CA ALA A 226 -9.95 -22.05 6.38
C ALA A 226 -9.77 -20.71 7.08
N PHE A 227 -10.66 -20.42 7.98
CA PHE A 227 -10.66 -19.21 8.81
C PHE A 227 -10.81 -19.63 10.27
N ASP A 228 -10.36 -18.75 11.14
CA ASP A 228 -10.56 -18.86 12.56
C ASP A 228 -12.06 -18.86 12.89
N SER A 229 -12.49 -19.63 13.88
CA SER A 229 -13.89 -19.76 14.33
C SER A 229 -14.54 -18.47 14.80
N LYS A 230 -13.75 -17.42 15.02
CA LYS A 230 -14.26 -16.08 15.34
C LYS A 230 -14.93 -15.35 14.17
N TYR A 231 -14.73 -15.84 12.93
CA TYR A 231 -15.33 -15.26 11.73
C TYR A 231 -16.54 -16.09 11.34
N ASP A 232 -17.71 -15.61 11.70
CA ASP A 232 -18.99 -16.20 11.31
C ASP A 232 -19.43 -15.70 9.93
N ASN A 233 -20.42 -16.36 9.35
CA ASN A 233 -21.01 -16.03 8.05
C ASN A 233 -20.06 -16.00 6.84
N ALA A 234 -18.78 -16.33 7.00
CA ALA A 234 -17.83 -16.45 5.91
C ALA A 234 -17.96 -17.81 5.24
N LEU A 235 -18.40 -17.83 3.98
CA LEU A 235 -18.50 -19.09 3.20
C LEU A 235 -17.35 -19.24 2.22
N SER A 236 -16.88 -18.15 1.62
CA SER A 236 -15.84 -18.16 0.59
C SER A 236 -14.52 -17.60 1.10
N SER A 237 -14.54 -16.44 1.72
CA SER A 237 -13.32 -15.82 2.22
C SER A 237 -13.55 -14.82 3.35
N VAL A 238 -12.45 -14.52 4.07
CA VAL A 238 -12.36 -13.44 5.06
C VAL A 238 -11.27 -12.47 4.64
N PHE A 239 -11.63 -11.21 4.48
CA PHE A 239 -10.72 -10.10 4.25
C PHE A 239 -10.52 -9.30 5.53
N GLN A 240 -9.28 -9.07 5.88
CA GLN A 240 -8.92 -8.21 7.00
C GLN A 240 -8.09 -7.04 6.46
N PHE A 241 -8.62 -5.84 6.61
CA PHE A 241 -7.95 -4.60 6.28
C PHE A 241 -7.41 -3.99 7.57
N LYS A 242 -6.13 -3.72 7.59
CA LYS A 242 -5.47 -3.01 8.68
C LYS A 242 -5.14 -1.61 8.23
N GLN A 243 -5.55 -0.61 9.00
CA GLN A 243 -5.19 0.77 8.75
C GLN A 243 -3.80 1.10 9.30
N LYS A 244 -3.09 1.98 8.62
CA LYS A 244 -1.78 2.47 9.06
C LYS A 244 -1.95 3.55 10.12
N ASN A 245 -0.96 3.67 10.98
CA ASN A 245 -0.82 4.83 11.84
C ASN A 245 -0.22 6.02 11.07
N GLY A 246 -0.51 7.25 11.51
CA GLY A 246 0.14 8.45 10.99
C GLY A 246 1.64 8.46 11.32
N ASN A 247 2.41 9.20 10.54
CA ASN A 247 3.83 9.37 10.80
C ASN A 247 4.05 10.06 12.16
N ALA A 248 4.91 9.49 13.01
CA ALA A 248 5.18 10.02 14.33
C ALA A 248 6.25 11.14 14.35
N GLU A 249 7.06 11.24 13.27
CA GLU A 249 8.22 12.13 13.24
C GLU A 249 7.92 13.46 12.57
N LYS A 250 7.15 13.46 11.47
CA LYS A 250 6.91 14.67 10.67
C LYS A 250 5.57 14.65 9.96
N LEU A 251 5.08 15.85 9.66
CA LEU A 251 3.96 16.03 8.75
C LEU A 251 4.40 15.68 7.33
N GLN A 252 3.63 14.85 6.67
CA GLN A 252 3.80 14.52 5.27
C GLN A 252 2.47 14.55 4.54
N GLY A 253 2.52 14.74 3.23
CA GLY A 253 1.35 14.78 2.39
C GLY A 253 1.56 14.05 1.09
N ASN A 254 0.48 13.51 0.56
CA ASN A 254 0.43 12.88 -0.73
C ASN A 254 -0.73 13.49 -1.54
N PHE A 255 -0.44 13.96 -2.73
CA PHE A 255 -1.43 14.36 -3.71
C PHE A 255 -1.50 13.30 -4.81
N ARG A 256 -2.69 12.85 -5.12
CA ARG A 256 -2.96 11.88 -6.17
C ARG A 256 -3.93 12.46 -7.17
N LEU A 257 -3.62 12.30 -8.44
CA LEU A 257 -4.51 12.55 -9.55
C LEU A 257 -4.62 11.27 -10.36
N SER A 258 -5.82 10.73 -10.46
CA SER A 258 -6.12 9.54 -11.27
C SER A 258 -6.97 9.93 -12.48
N ALA A 259 -7.31 8.97 -13.35
CA ALA A 259 -8.23 9.22 -14.46
C ALA A 259 -9.66 9.59 -14.01
N THR A 260 -10.06 9.28 -12.80
CA THR A 260 -11.43 9.37 -12.31
C THR A 260 -11.61 10.27 -11.09
N ASP A 261 -10.55 10.49 -10.33
CA ASP A 261 -10.60 11.24 -9.07
C ASP A 261 -9.28 11.97 -8.75
N ALA A 262 -9.38 12.94 -7.89
CA ALA A 262 -8.25 13.57 -7.22
C ALA A 262 -8.37 13.35 -5.71
N ALA A 263 -7.23 13.11 -5.06
CA ALA A 263 -7.17 12.94 -3.61
C ALA A 263 -5.96 13.62 -3.01
N ILE A 264 -6.13 14.14 -1.82
CA ILE A 264 -5.06 14.62 -0.97
C ILE A 264 -5.11 13.85 0.35
N THR A 265 -3.97 13.39 0.80
CA THR A 265 -3.83 12.72 2.10
C THR A 265 -2.72 13.39 2.87
N LEU A 266 -2.99 13.71 4.12
CA LEU A 266 -2.04 14.28 5.06
C LEU A 266 -1.92 13.34 6.25
N ASP A 267 -0.71 13.08 6.71
CA ASP A 267 -0.46 12.33 7.92
C ASP A 267 0.75 12.87 8.68
N GLY A 268 0.70 12.79 10.01
CA GLY A 268 1.76 13.34 10.83
C GLY A 268 1.46 13.30 12.32
N PRO A 269 2.38 13.83 13.15
CA PRO A 269 2.18 13.96 14.58
C PRO A 269 1.21 15.10 14.89
N LEU A 270 0.23 14.82 15.75
CA LEU A 270 -0.62 15.84 16.36
C LEU A 270 -0.02 16.29 17.71
N THR A 271 0.50 15.33 18.47
CA THR A 271 1.23 15.54 19.72
C THR A 271 2.39 14.53 19.78
N LYS A 272 3.18 14.56 20.87
CA LYS A 272 4.28 13.59 21.08
C LYS A 272 3.83 12.13 21.06
N ASN A 273 2.57 11.87 21.44
CA ASN A 273 2.03 10.51 21.58
C ASN A 273 0.82 10.22 20.68
N THR A 274 0.46 11.19 19.81
CA THR A 274 -0.74 11.06 18.97
C THR A 274 -0.39 11.44 17.56
N THR A 275 -0.74 10.58 16.61
CA THR A 275 -0.61 10.84 15.18
C THR A 275 -1.98 10.95 14.53
N PHE A 276 -2.05 11.52 13.35
CA PHE A 276 -3.27 11.60 12.57
C PHE A 276 -3.03 11.20 11.11
N ILE A 277 -4.08 10.74 10.47
CA ILE A 277 -4.20 10.61 9.03
C ILE A 277 -5.52 11.25 8.62
N ALA A 278 -5.47 12.12 7.62
CA ALA A 278 -6.64 12.76 7.04
C ALA A 278 -6.56 12.71 5.52
N SER A 279 -7.67 12.45 4.85
CA SER A 279 -7.72 12.48 3.39
C SER A 279 -9.03 13.07 2.90
N ALA A 280 -8.94 13.79 1.78
CA ALA A 280 -10.08 14.22 1.01
C ALA A 280 -9.94 13.66 -0.42
N ARG A 281 -11.00 13.03 -0.91
CA ARG A 281 -11.08 12.47 -2.26
C ARG A 281 -12.33 12.98 -2.96
N ARG A 282 -12.19 13.39 -4.21
CA ARG A 282 -13.31 13.84 -5.04
C ARG A 282 -13.19 13.27 -6.45
N SER A 283 -14.26 12.63 -6.92
CA SER A 283 -14.39 12.25 -8.32
C SER A 283 -14.76 13.48 -9.16
N TYR A 284 -14.21 13.55 -10.36
CA TYR A 284 -14.51 14.59 -11.35
C TYR A 284 -15.09 14.02 -12.66
N LEU A 285 -15.49 12.75 -12.65
CA LEU A 285 -16.12 12.11 -13.81
C LEU A 285 -17.35 12.86 -14.31
N GLN A 286 -18.14 13.46 -13.41
CA GLN A 286 -19.30 14.25 -13.78
C GLN A 286 -18.92 15.41 -14.70
N PHE A 287 -17.89 16.16 -14.36
CA PHE A 287 -17.42 17.29 -15.19
C PHE A 287 -16.89 16.82 -16.55
N LEU A 288 -16.27 15.64 -16.58
CA LEU A 288 -15.76 15.04 -17.82
C LEU A 288 -16.93 14.63 -18.72
N PHE A 289 -17.97 14.01 -18.18
CA PHE A 289 -19.17 13.61 -18.93
C PHE A 289 -19.95 14.80 -19.44
N GLU A 290 -20.07 15.87 -18.64
CA GLU A 290 -20.68 17.12 -19.06
C GLU A 290 -19.88 17.81 -20.18
N ALA A 291 -18.53 17.79 -20.09
CA ALA A 291 -17.64 18.41 -21.09
C ALA A 291 -17.64 17.70 -22.45
N ILE A 292 -17.91 16.39 -22.49
CA ILE A 292 -17.95 15.59 -23.73
C ILE A 292 -19.38 15.30 -24.19
N ASP A 293 -20.36 16.02 -23.61
CA ASP A 293 -21.79 15.95 -23.97
C ASP A 293 -22.35 14.52 -24.01
N LEU A 294 -21.85 13.64 -23.13
CA LEU A 294 -22.39 12.29 -22.98
C LEU A 294 -23.66 12.36 -22.12
N PRO A 295 -24.80 11.85 -22.62
CA PRO A 295 -26.01 11.81 -21.85
C PRO A 295 -25.81 10.89 -20.63
N ILE A 296 -25.76 11.48 -19.46
CA ILE A 296 -25.80 10.72 -18.19
C ILE A 296 -27.24 10.24 -18.02
N ARG A 297 -27.46 8.96 -18.24
CA ARG A 297 -28.72 8.29 -17.90
C ARG A 297 -28.63 7.57 -16.55
#